data_effc6da71063162050650448a024c16d
#
_entry.id   effc6da71063162050650448a024c16d
#
_cell.length_a   1.000
_cell.length_b   1.000
_cell.length_c   1.000
_cell.angle_alpha   90.00
_cell.angle_beta   90.00
_cell.angle_gamma   90.00
#
_symmetry.space_group_name_H-M   'P 1'
#
loop_
_entity.id
_entity.type
_entity.pdbx_description
1 polymer ?
#
loop_
_entity_poly.entity_id
_entity_poly.type
_entity_poly.pdbx_seq_one_letter_code
_entity_poly.pdbx_strand_id
1 'polypeptide(L)'
;ITLGISPLPVSAIAGMLLTVLILFYQNGYNLKTKVAFAVILAVEIILFFIGMVLCCKGHAGGYSEVKINLDDGLFLDGNVGLSMLQVEIAVILLSLLGAIKDAAVAVTSAVYEVHENNPALLPSQLFGSGLKIGREILATTMNTLFFACVGESLLLFNIICYWGYSFGYILNSKALFQVLLYTGIAAIGCIAAIPLAAIAMAMTLKRRDGTGVPPRGQHTEGEA
;
A
#
# COMPACT_ATOMS: atom_id res chain seq x y z
N ILE A 1 17.35 -7.06 13.27
CA ILE A 1 17.76 -5.72 13.76
C ILE A 1 18.88 -5.89 14.79
N THR A 2 18.77 -6.77 15.75
CA THR A 2 19.83 -7.09 16.74
C THR A 2 21.10 -7.71 16.13
N LEU A 3 21.05 -8.18 14.90
CA LEU A 3 22.18 -8.80 14.16
C LEU A 3 22.98 -7.80 13.31
N GLY A 4 22.82 -6.49 13.50
CA GLY A 4 23.53 -5.47 12.71
C GLY A 4 23.06 -5.33 11.25
N ILE A 5 21.92 -5.94 10.91
CA ILE A 5 21.33 -5.83 9.56
C ILE A 5 20.51 -4.55 9.49
N SER A 6 20.71 -3.76 8.42
CA SER A 6 19.93 -2.54 8.19
C SER A 6 18.43 -2.84 8.12
N PRO A 7 17.55 -2.02 8.75
CA PRO A 7 16.11 -2.29 8.83
C PRO A 7 15.40 -2.26 7.47
N LEU A 8 15.95 -1.54 6.52
CA LEU A 8 15.35 -1.30 5.21
C LEU A 8 15.23 -2.58 4.35
N PRO A 9 16.29 -3.39 4.12
CA PRO A 9 16.13 -4.64 3.36
C PRO A 9 15.27 -5.67 4.11
N VAL A 10 15.32 -5.68 5.44
CA VAL A 10 14.50 -6.61 6.25
C VAL A 10 13.01 -6.28 6.07
N SER A 11 12.64 -5.00 6.14
CA SER A 11 11.25 -4.57 5.94
C SER A 11 10.75 -4.80 4.51
N ALA A 12 11.61 -4.55 3.51
CA ALA A 12 11.26 -4.81 2.11
C ALA A 12 11.02 -6.32 1.86
N ILE A 13 11.89 -7.19 2.37
CA ILE A 13 11.72 -8.64 2.26
C ILE A 13 10.48 -9.11 3.03
N ALA A 14 10.29 -8.62 4.25
CA ALA A 14 9.12 -8.96 5.07
C ALA A 14 7.82 -8.49 4.40
N GLY A 15 7.78 -7.26 3.88
CA GLY A 15 6.64 -6.72 3.16
C GLY A 15 6.30 -7.52 1.91
N MET A 16 7.31 -7.85 1.09
CA MET A 16 7.14 -8.70 -0.08
C MET A 16 6.61 -10.10 0.30
N LEU A 17 7.16 -10.70 1.33
CA LEU A 17 6.78 -12.04 1.79
C LEU A 17 5.35 -12.04 2.33
N LEU A 18 4.98 -11.04 3.12
CA LEU A 18 3.61 -10.85 3.60
C LEU A 18 2.63 -10.62 2.45
N THR A 19 3.00 -9.80 1.46
CA THR A 19 2.16 -9.55 0.27
C THR A 19 1.92 -10.85 -0.50
N VAL A 20 2.96 -11.64 -0.74
CA VAL A 20 2.84 -12.95 -1.40
C VAL A 20 1.91 -13.87 -0.60
N LEU A 21 2.19 -14.05 0.69
CA LEU A 21 1.40 -14.94 1.56
C LEU A 21 -0.07 -14.54 1.58
N ILE A 22 -0.36 -13.27 1.86
CA ILE A 22 -1.74 -12.78 1.99
C ILE A 22 -2.45 -12.89 0.64
N LEU A 23 -1.80 -12.46 -0.45
CA LEU A 23 -2.40 -12.41 -1.77
C LEU A 23 -2.77 -13.81 -2.28
N PHE A 24 -1.82 -14.75 -2.19
CA PHE A 24 -2.04 -16.12 -2.66
C PHE A 24 -2.95 -16.92 -1.73
N TYR A 25 -2.92 -16.65 -0.42
CA TYR A 25 -3.83 -17.30 0.52
C TYR A 25 -5.28 -16.85 0.34
N GLN A 26 -5.52 -15.53 0.17
CA GLN A 26 -6.87 -14.98 0.03
C GLN A 26 -7.49 -15.24 -1.33
N ASN A 27 -6.73 -15.11 -2.42
CA ASN A 27 -7.25 -15.09 -3.79
C ASN A 27 -6.88 -16.35 -4.60
N GLY A 28 -6.06 -17.24 -4.06
CA GLY A 28 -5.58 -18.42 -4.76
C GLY A 28 -4.60 -18.09 -5.90
N TYR A 29 -4.12 -19.11 -6.60
CA TYR A 29 -3.14 -18.99 -7.68
C TYR A 29 -3.84 -18.76 -9.04
N ASN A 30 -4.40 -17.57 -9.24
CA ASN A 30 -5.15 -17.17 -10.42
C ASN A 30 -4.43 -16.09 -11.24
N LEU A 31 -4.87 -15.90 -12.49
CA LEU A 31 -4.33 -14.84 -13.37
C LEU A 31 -4.49 -13.46 -12.73
N LYS A 32 -5.66 -13.16 -12.17
CA LYS A 32 -5.94 -11.89 -11.47
C LYS A 32 -4.96 -11.62 -10.33
N THR A 33 -4.60 -12.67 -9.56
CA THR A 33 -3.66 -12.57 -8.45
C THR A 33 -2.24 -12.24 -8.91
N LYS A 34 -1.79 -12.86 -10.02
CA LYS A 34 -0.47 -12.58 -10.61
C LYS A 34 -0.36 -11.14 -11.11
N VAL A 35 -1.41 -10.66 -11.78
CA VAL A 35 -1.45 -9.28 -12.29
C VAL A 35 -1.49 -8.29 -11.13
N ALA A 36 -2.33 -8.53 -10.12
CA ALA A 36 -2.38 -7.71 -8.92
C ALA A 36 -1.00 -7.62 -8.23
N PHE A 37 -0.32 -8.76 -8.07
CA PHE A 37 1.01 -8.81 -7.48
C PHE A 37 2.04 -7.98 -8.25
N ALA A 38 2.07 -8.10 -9.58
CA ALA A 38 2.96 -7.31 -10.42
C ALA A 38 2.70 -5.80 -10.30
N VAL A 39 1.43 -5.40 -10.23
CA VAL A 39 1.04 -3.98 -10.04
C VAL A 39 1.45 -3.48 -8.66
N ILE A 40 1.20 -4.26 -7.61
CA ILE A 40 1.58 -3.90 -6.24
C ILE A 40 3.08 -3.66 -6.16
N LEU A 41 3.91 -4.57 -6.69
CA LEU A 41 5.35 -4.41 -6.71
C LEU A 41 5.79 -3.16 -7.48
N ALA A 42 5.19 -2.90 -8.64
CA ALA A 42 5.53 -1.72 -9.44
C ALA A 42 5.21 -0.42 -8.69
N VAL A 43 4.04 -0.33 -8.07
CA VAL A 43 3.61 0.84 -7.28
C VAL A 43 4.50 0.99 -6.05
N GLU A 44 4.82 -0.09 -5.35
CA GLU A 44 5.67 -0.07 -4.16
C GLU A 44 7.08 0.44 -4.47
N ILE A 45 7.68 0.00 -5.58
CA ILE A 45 8.98 0.51 -6.01
C ILE A 45 8.91 2.02 -6.28
N ILE A 46 7.89 2.50 -6.98
CA ILE A 46 7.72 3.93 -7.26
C ILE A 46 7.59 4.72 -5.96
N LEU A 47 6.76 4.24 -5.03
CA LEU A 47 6.52 4.91 -3.76
C LEU A 47 7.73 4.85 -2.82
N PHE A 48 8.53 3.79 -2.90
CA PHE A 48 9.81 3.72 -2.20
C PHE A 48 10.74 4.88 -2.60
N PHE A 49 10.87 5.14 -3.90
CA PHE A 49 11.68 6.27 -4.39
C PHE A 49 11.08 7.62 -3.96
N ILE A 50 9.76 7.77 -4.06
CA ILE A 50 9.08 9.01 -3.62
C ILE A 50 9.28 9.21 -2.11
N GLY A 51 9.05 8.18 -1.31
CA GLY A 51 9.23 8.21 0.13
C GLY A 51 10.67 8.55 0.53
N MET A 52 11.65 7.93 -0.14
CA MET A 52 13.07 8.22 0.08
C MET A 52 13.40 9.69 -0.20
N VAL A 53 12.93 10.25 -1.31
CA VAL A 53 13.14 11.65 -1.68
C VAL A 53 12.50 12.60 -0.66
N LEU A 54 11.25 12.31 -0.25
CA LEU A 54 10.51 13.14 0.70
C LEU A 54 11.13 13.08 2.10
N CYS A 55 11.54 11.90 2.57
CA CYS A 55 12.23 11.76 3.85
C CYS A 55 13.58 12.48 3.89
N CYS A 56 14.36 12.37 2.81
CA CYS A 56 15.66 13.06 2.73
C CYS A 56 15.50 14.59 2.67
N LYS A 57 14.56 15.10 1.87
CA LYS A 57 14.34 16.56 1.73
C LYS A 57 13.53 17.14 2.90
N GLY A 58 12.59 16.39 3.45
CA GLY A 58 11.74 16.82 4.56
C GLY A 58 12.43 16.76 5.92
N HIS A 59 13.70 16.31 6.00
CA HIS A 59 14.39 16.05 7.27
C HIS A 59 13.54 15.20 8.24
N ALA A 60 12.69 14.34 7.67
CA ALA A 60 11.80 13.45 8.40
C ALA A 60 12.58 12.21 8.91
N GLY A 61 13.72 12.42 9.53
CA GLY A 61 14.52 11.31 10.05
C GLY A 61 14.02 10.85 11.41
N GLY A 62 13.17 9.87 11.53
CA GLY A 62 12.71 9.10 12.69
C GLY A 62 12.81 9.61 14.13
N TYR A 63 13.62 10.62 14.38
CA TYR A 63 13.75 11.27 15.69
C TYR A 63 12.68 12.34 15.87
N SER A 64 11.70 12.09 16.72
CA SER A 64 10.80 13.14 17.23
C SER A 64 10.96 13.22 18.75
N GLU A 65 10.78 14.41 19.33
CA GLU A 65 10.88 14.61 20.78
C GLU A 65 9.92 13.69 21.56
N VAL A 66 8.75 13.39 20.97
CA VAL A 66 7.76 12.49 21.57
C VAL A 66 8.23 11.02 21.51
N LYS A 67 8.86 10.60 20.42
CA LYS A 67 9.37 9.23 20.28
C LYS A 67 10.60 9.01 21.16
N ILE A 68 11.49 9.99 21.28
CA ILE A 68 12.67 9.89 22.15
C ILE A 68 12.26 9.61 23.61
N ASN A 69 11.24 10.32 24.12
CA ASN A 69 10.75 10.12 25.48
C ASN A 69 10.08 8.75 25.71
N LEU A 70 9.57 8.10 24.66
CA LEU A 70 9.04 6.75 24.72
C LEU A 70 10.12 5.67 24.56
N ASP A 71 11.15 5.97 23.75
CA ASP A 71 12.25 5.04 23.46
C ASP A 71 13.30 4.97 24.58
N ASP A 72 13.53 6.04 25.34
CA ASP A 72 14.46 6.06 26.49
C ASP A 72 14.06 5.09 27.60
N GLY A 73 12.81 4.64 27.65
CA GLY A 73 12.32 3.66 28.60
C GLY A 73 12.33 2.19 28.12
N LEU A 74 12.47 1.93 26.83
CA LEU A 74 12.17 0.62 26.32
C LEU A 74 13.29 -0.16 25.61
N PHE A 75 14.22 0.44 24.84
CA PHE A 75 15.03 -0.38 23.91
C PHE A 75 16.42 0.09 23.47
N LEU A 76 16.99 1.18 23.94
CA LEU A 76 18.30 1.58 23.42
C LEU A 76 19.42 1.47 24.47
N ASP A 77 19.81 0.24 24.73
CA ASP A 77 21.18 -0.03 25.12
C ASP A 77 22.11 0.41 23.97
N GLY A 78 22.97 1.39 24.25
CA GLY A 78 23.62 2.31 23.32
C GLY A 78 24.56 1.75 22.24
N ASN A 79 24.31 0.57 21.69
CA ASN A 79 25.20 -0.10 20.73
C ASN A 79 24.57 -0.52 19.39
N VAL A 80 23.32 -0.16 19.10
CA VAL A 80 22.72 -0.50 17.81
C VAL A 80 22.79 0.73 16.91
N GLY A 81 23.73 0.74 15.98
CA GLY A 81 23.89 1.79 14.95
C GLY A 81 22.72 1.80 13.94
N LEU A 82 21.47 1.96 14.43
CA LEU A 82 20.29 2.04 13.62
C LEU A 82 20.15 3.44 13.02
N SER A 83 20.11 3.51 11.70
CA SER A 83 19.73 4.74 11.02
C SER A 83 18.20 4.93 11.17
N MET A 84 17.77 5.90 11.96
CA MET A 84 16.35 6.22 12.15
C MET A 84 15.65 6.60 10.86
N LEU A 85 16.37 7.15 9.87
CA LEU A 85 15.83 7.38 8.53
C LEU A 85 15.43 6.08 7.85
N GLN A 86 16.23 5.01 7.99
CA GLN A 86 15.90 3.70 7.41
C GLN A 86 14.69 3.05 8.10
N VAL A 87 14.56 3.22 9.42
CA VAL A 87 13.36 2.77 10.16
C VAL A 87 12.13 3.50 9.66
N GLU A 88 12.21 4.79 9.46
CA GLU A 88 11.11 5.62 8.97
C GLU A 88 10.64 5.19 7.58
N ILE A 89 11.58 5.00 6.64
CA ILE A 89 11.26 4.50 5.30
C ILE A 89 10.64 3.10 5.37
N ALA A 90 11.14 2.23 6.27
CA ALA A 90 10.59 0.91 6.50
C ALA A 90 9.13 0.93 6.98
N VAL A 91 8.80 1.83 7.91
CA VAL A 91 7.44 2.05 8.39
C VAL A 91 6.52 2.52 7.27
N ILE A 92 6.98 3.47 6.45
CA ILE A 92 6.23 3.94 5.29
C ILE A 92 5.90 2.76 4.36
N LEU A 93 6.90 1.97 3.97
CA LEU A 93 6.72 0.84 3.06
C LEU A 93 5.68 -0.15 3.58
N LEU A 94 5.78 -0.55 4.84
CA LEU A 94 4.85 -1.52 5.44
C LEU A 94 3.43 -0.96 5.58
N SER A 95 3.29 0.31 5.93
CA SER A 95 1.99 0.96 6.08
C SER A 95 1.24 1.10 4.75
N LEU A 96 1.98 1.35 3.66
CA LEU A 96 1.43 1.53 2.32
C LEU A 96 0.90 0.22 1.72
N LEU A 97 1.55 -0.90 2.01
CA LEU A 97 1.24 -2.21 1.43
C LEU A 97 -0.23 -2.60 1.59
N GLY A 98 -0.81 -2.36 2.77
CA GLY A 98 -2.20 -2.71 3.05
C GLY A 98 -3.17 -2.05 2.08
N ALA A 99 -3.15 -0.73 2.01
CA ALA A 99 -4.08 0.06 1.20
C ALA A 99 -3.90 -0.17 -0.31
N ILE A 100 -2.65 -0.22 -0.79
CA ILE A 100 -2.33 -0.45 -2.20
C ILE A 100 -2.77 -1.85 -2.64
N LYS A 101 -2.51 -2.86 -1.80
CA LYS A 101 -2.90 -4.25 -2.07
C LYS A 101 -4.41 -4.36 -2.24
N ASP A 102 -5.18 -3.78 -1.35
CA ASP A 102 -6.64 -3.86 -1.39
C ASP A 102 -7.20 -3.18 -2.64
N ALA A 103 -6.69 -1.99 -3.00
CA ALA A 103 -7.09 -1.29 -4.20
C ALA A 103 -6.71 -2.07 -5.48
N ALA A 104 -5.49 -2.59 -5.58
CA ALA A 104 -5.03 -3.33 -6.76
C ALA A 104 -5.80 -4.64 -6.95
N VAL A 105 -6.02 -5.41 -5.88
CA VAL A 105 -6.75 -6.70 -5.94
C VAL A 105 -8.21 -6.47 -6.32
N ALA A 106 -8.86 -5.49 -5.72
CA ALA A 106 -10.26 -5.20 -5.99
C ALA A 106 -10.47 -4.78 -7.46
N VAL A 107 -9.62 -3.88 -7.99
CA VAL A 107 -9.72 -3.44 -9.39
C VAL A 107 -9.40 -4.57 -10.37
N THR A 108 -8.33 -5.35 -10.14
CA THR A 108 -7.99 -6.48 -11.03
C THR A 108 -9.07 -7.55 -11.03
N SER A 109 -9.68 -7.85 -9.88
CA SER A 109 -10.79 -8.80 -9.78
C SER A 109 -12.02 -8.29 -10.52
N ALA A 110 -12.38 -7.03 -10.33
CA ALA A 110 -13.52 -6.42 -11.00
C ALA A 110 -13.38 -6.38 -12.52
N VAL A 111 -12.21 -5.98 -13.03
CA VAL A 111 -11.93 -5.99 -14.49
C VAL A 111 -11.97 -7.41 -15.06
N TYR A 112 -11.46 -8.38 -14.32
CA TYR A 112 -11.52 -9.79 -14.70
C TYR A 112 -12.96 -10.29 -14.80
N GLU A 113 -13.81 -10.00 -13.82
CA GLU A 113 -15.22 -10.39 -13.81
C GLU A 113 -16.04 -9.71 -14.93
N VAL A 114 -15.78 -8.45 -15.20
CA VAL A 114 -16.41 -7.74 -16.34
C VAL A 114 -16.06 -8.42 -17.66
N HIS A 115 -14.81 -8.85 -17.84
CA HIS A 115 -14.38 -9.56 -19.04
C HIS A 115 -15.00 -10.96 -19.15
N GLU A 116 -15.10 -11.72 -18.05
CA GLU A 116 -15.74 -13.05 -18.07
C GLU A 116 -17.22 -12.97 -18.43
N ASN A 117 -17.92 -11.94 -17.96
CA ASN A 117 -19.33 -11.72 -18.29
C ASN A 117 -19.55 -11.21 -19.73
N ASN A 118 -18.56 -10.54 -20.31
CA ASN A 118 -18.65 -10.04 -21.69
C ASN A 118 -17.27 -10.07 -22.36
N PRO A 119 -16.86 -11.19 -22.95
CA PRO A 119 -15.55 -11.35 -23.61
C PRO A 119 -15.37 -10.49 -24.87
N ALA A 120 -16.46 -9.97 -25.46
CA ALA A 120 -16.40 -9.15 -26.66
C ALA A 120 -15.95 -7.70 -26.39
N LEU A 121 -15.78 -7.30 -25.13
CA LEU A 121 -15.38 -5.95 -24.78
C LEU A 121 -13.95 -5.62 -25.23
N LEU A 122 -13.80 -4.41 -25.80
CA LEU A 122 -12.49 -3.88 -26.16
C LEU A 122 -11.68 -3.56 -24.89
N PRO A 123 -10.34 -3.65 -24.94
CA PRO A 123 -9.47 -3.30 -23.81
C PRO A 123 -9.69 -1.89 -23.29
N SER A 124 -10.04 -0.93 -24.14
CA SER A 124 -10.39 0.43 -23.73
C SER A 124 -11.67 0.51 -22.91
N GLN A 125 -12.64 -0.33 -23.22
CA GLN A 125 -13.90 -0.43 -22.45
C GLN A 125 -13.67 -1.12 -21.11
N LEU A 126 -12.85 -2.17 -21.08
CA LEU A 126 -12.41 -2.83 -19.85
C LEU A 126 -11.65 -1.88 -18.92
N PHE A 127 -10.75 -1.10 -19.48
CA PHE A 127 -10.03 -0.06 -18.75
C PHE A 127 -11.00 0.99 -18.17
N GLY A 128 -11.95 1.48 -18.98
CA GLY A 128 -12.96 2.43 -18.52
C GLY A 128 -13.83 1.88 -17.40
N SER A 129 -14.25 0.63 -17.49
CA SER A 129 -14.97 -0.09 -16.41
C SER A 129 -14.13 -0.22 -15.16
N GLY A 130 -12.86 -0.59 -15.29
CA GLY A 130 -11.91 -0.66 -14.19
C GLY A 130 -11.71 0.66 -13.47
N LEU A 131 -11.61 1.77 -14.19
CA LEU A 131 -11.50 3.09 -13.58
C LEU A 131 -12.79 3.52 -12.86
N LYS A 132 -13.96 3.19 -13.42
CA LYS A 132 -15.24 3.51 -12.79
C LYS A 132 -15.39 2.79 -11.45
N ILE A 133 -15.15 1.49 -11.43
CA ILE A 133 -15.18 0.67 -10.21
C ILE A 133 -14.06 1.12 -9.25
N GLY A 134 -12.86 1.37 -9.78
CA GLY A 134 -11.72 1.84 -8.99
C GLY A 134 -11.98 3.16 -8.27
N ARG A 135 -12.78 4.06 -8.85
CA ARG A 135 -13.19 5.32 -8.19
C ARG A 135 -14.05 5.06 -6.94
N GLU A 136 -14.95 4.09 -6.99
CA GLU A 136 -15.78 3.72 -5.85
C GLU A 136 -14.93 3.09 -4.73
N ILE A 137 -14.01 2.20 -5.11
CA ILE A 137 -13.06 1.59 -4.19
C ILE A 137 -12.15 2.66 -3.56
N LEU A 138 -11.67 3.62 -4.37
CA LEU A 138 -10.84 4.72 -3.88
C LEU A 138 -11.56 5.52 -2.80
N ALA A 139 -12.84 5.84 -2.99
CA ALA A 139 -13.61 6.61 -2.02
C ALA A 139 -13.67 5.91 -0.66
N THR A 140 -13.92 4.60 -0.62
CA THR A 140 -13.94 3.82 0.62
C THR A 140 -12.56 3.70 1.26
N THR A 141 -11.52 3.46 0.45
CA THR A 141 -10.13 3.37 0.92
C THR A 141 -9.63 4.70 1.50
N MET A 142 -9.94 5.83 0.84
CA MET A 142 -9.59 7.16 1.36
C MET A 142 -10.26 7.45 2.68
N ASN A 143 -11.52 7.05 2.84
CA ASN A 143 -12.23 7.21 4.10
C ASN A 143 -11.55 6.41 5.23
N THR A 144 -11.14 5.17 4.96
CA THR A 144 -10.41 4.33 5.92
C THR A 144 -9.06 4.93 6.29
N LEU A 145 -8.30 5.42 5.30
CA LEU A 145 -7.02 6.11 5.53
C LEU A 145 -7.18 7.38 6.37
N PHE A 146 -8.24 8.14 6.12
CA PHE A 146 -8.54 9.33 6.89
C PHE A 146 -8.80 8.99 8.36
N PHE A 147 -9.65 8.00 8.64
CA PHE A 147 -9.91 7.59 10.02
C PHE A 147 -8.70 6.97 10.71
N ALA A 148 -7.85 6.25 10.00
CA ALA A 148 -6.58 5.75 10.52
C ALA A 148 -5.65 6.90 10.91
N CYS A 149 -5.50 7.91 10.05
CA CYS A 149 -4.73 9.12 10.32
C CYS A 149 -5.26 9.87 11.56
N VAL A 150 -6.58 10.02 11.67
CA VAL A 150 -7.20 10.65 12.85
C VAL A 150 -6.92 9.83 14.11
N GLY A 151 -7.04 8.50 14.04
CA GLY A 151 -6.78 7.61 15.17
C GLY A 151 -5.34 7.71 15.70
N GLU A 152 -4.34 7.69 14.80
CA GLU A 152 -2.94 7.90 15.16
C GLU A 152 -2.68 9.30 15.72
N SER A 153 -3.31 10.32 15.13
CA SER A 153 -3.19 11.70 15.60
C SER A 153 -3.81 11.91 16.99
N LEU A 154 -4.88 11.21 17.33
CA LEU A 154 -5.50 11.28 18.67
C LEU A 154 -4.56 10.74 19.75
N LEU A 155 -3.83 9.65 19.48
CA LEU A 155 -2.84 9.11 20.40
C LEU A 155 -1.72 10.12 20.66
N LEU A 156 -1.17 10.70 19.57
CA LEU A 156 -0.15 11.75 19.67
C LEU A 156 -0.67 12.97 20.45
N PHE A 157 -1.87 13.41 20.15
CA PHE A 157 -2.52 14.53 20.83
C PHE A 157 -2.64 14.28 22.35
N ASN A 158 -3.05 13.09 22.73
CA ASN A 158 -3.17 12.72 24.15
C ASN A 158 -1.81 12.78 24.87
N ILE A 159 -0.77 12.22 24.28
CA ILE A 159 0.58 12.23 24.85
C ILE A 159 1.10 13.66 25.01
N ILE A 160 0.94 14.51 23.99
CA ILE A 160 1.42 15.90 24.00
C ILE A 160 0.63 16.74 25.02
N CYS A 161 -0.67 16.53 25.13
CA CYS A 161 -1.51 17.17 26.16
C CYS A 161 -1.10 16.75 27.58
N TYR A 162 -0.78 15.48 27.78
CA TYR A 162 -0.31 14.98 29.07
C TYR A 162 0.98 15.69 29.53
N TRP A 163 1.87 16.00 28.61
CA TRP A 163 3.11 16.75 28.88
C TRP A 163 2.93 18.27 28.95
N GLY A 164 1.71 18.78 28.77
CA GLY A 164 1.37 20.20 28.91
C GLY A 164 1.85 21.09 27.75
N TYR A 165 2.12 20.53 26.59
CA TYR A 165 2.49 21.33 25.41
C TYR A 165 1.31 22.11 24.84
N SER A 166 1.60 23.30 24.27
CA SER A 166 0.59 24.14 23.64
C SER A 166 0.08 23.57 22.32
N PHE A 167 -1.14 23.95 21.90
CA PHE A 167 -1.72 23.55 20.62
C PHE A 167 -0.84 23.96 19.41
N GLY A 168 -0.17 25.11 19.47
CA GLY A 168 0.78 25.53 18.45
C GLY A 168 1.98 24.59 18.33
N TYR A 169 2.44 24.00 19.43
CA TYR A 169 3.49 22.99 19.43
C TYR A 169 3.02 21.72 18.71
N ILE A 170 1.76 21.29 18.92
CA ILE A 170 1.19 20.11 18.28
C ILE A 170 1.20 20.26 16.76
N LEU A 171 0.70 21.39 16.26
CA LEU A 171 0.65 21.66 14.81
C LEU A 171 2.03 21.71 14.15
N ASN A 172 3.05 22.15 14.88
CA ASN A 172 4.43 22.19 14.40
C ASN A 172 5.25 20.95 14.77
N SER A 173 4.61 19.94 15.39
CA SER A 173 5.32 18.74 15.81
C SER A 173 5.73 17.90 14.61
N LYS A 174 6.95 17.39 14.62
CA LYS A 174 7.48 16.49 13.62
C LYS A 174 6.66 15.17 13.57
N ALA A 175 6.14 14.72 14.71
CA ALA A 175 5.34 13.50 14.81
C ALA A 175 4.03 13.62 14.02
N LEU A 176 3.32 14.75 14.13
CA LEU A 176 2.10 15.00 13.33
C LEU A 176 2.43 15.08 11.84
N PHE A 177 3.52 15.76 11.49
CA PHE A 177 3.98 15.84 10.09
C PHE A 177 4.26 14.45 9.52
N GLN A 178 4.87 13.54 10.27
CA GLN A 178 5.14 12.17 9.85
C GLN A 178 3.85 11.39 9.57
N VAL A 179 2.85 11.46 10.45
CA VAL A 179 1.55 10.79 10.25
C VAL A 179 0.87 11.29 8.97
N LEU A 180 0.85 12.61 8.76
CA LEU A 180 0.30 13.22 7.54
C LEU A 180 1.09 12.82 6.29
N LEU A 181 2.40 12.73 6.38
CA LEU A 181 3.27 12.32 5.29
C LEU A 181 2.97 10.88 4.86
N TYR A 182 2.86 9.94 5.81
CA TYR A 182 2.57 8.54 5.51
C TYR A 182 1.20 8.36 4.87
N THR A 183 0.19 9.00 5.45
CA THR A 183 -1.17 8.97 4.93
C THR A 183 -1.24 9.59 3.54
N GLY A 184 -0.54 10.71 3.31
CA GLY A 184 -0.47 11.34 2.00
C GLY A 184 0.19 10.47 0.93
N ILE A 185 1.31 9.83 1.25
CA ILE A 185 1.99 8.89 0.34
C ILE A 185 1.08 7.68 0.06
N ALA A 186 0.40 7.13 1.08
CA ALA A 186 -0.54 6.03 0.91
C ALA A 186 -1.69 6.40 -0.04
N ALA A 187 -2.25 7.60 0.11
CA ALA A 187 -3.30 8.12 -0.76
C ALA A 187 -2.83 8.22 -2.23
N ILE A 188 -1.65 8.78 -2.46
CA ILE A 188 -1.04 8.85 -3.80
C ILE A 188 -0.84 7.44 -4.38
N GLY A 189 -0.39 6.50 -3.56
CA GLY A 189 -0.21 5.11 -3.93
C GLY A 189 -1.49 4.43 -4.39
N CYS A 190 -2.58 4.61 -3.66
CA CYS A 190 -3.89 4.08 -4.04
C CYS A 190 -4.41 4.71 -5.34
N ILE A 191 -4.25 6.03 -5.50
CA ILE A 191 -4.64 6.72 -6.74
C ILE A 191 -3.87 6.19 -7.94
N ALA A 192 -2.57 5.92 -7.79
CA ALA A 192 -1.73 5.38 -8.85
C ALA A 192 -1.98 3.89 -9.11
N ALA A 193 -2.29 3.11 -8.09
CA ALA A 193 -2.53 1.66 -8.20
C ALA A 193 -3.75 1.34 -9.07
N ILE A 194 -4.82 2.12 -8.99
CA ILE A 194 -6.08 1.88 -9.70
C ILE A 194 -5.89 1.89 -11.22
N PRO A 195 -5.38 2.95 -11.87
CA PRO A 195 -5.19 2.95 -13.32
C PRO A 195 -4.16 1.92 -13.76
N LEU A 196 -3.09 1.70 -12.99
CA LEU A 196 -2.10 0.68 -13.30
C LEU A 196 -2.70 -0.73 -13.25
N ALA A 197 -3.53 -1.04 -12.26
CA ALA A 197 -4.22 -2.31 -12.15
C ALA A 197 -5.22 -2.53 -13.29
N ALA A 198 -6.00 -1.51 -13.64
CA ALA A 198 -6.95 -1.56 -14.74
C ALA A 198 -6.26 -1.77 -16.10
N ILE A 199 -5.18 -1.04 -16.38
CA ILE A 199 -4.38 -1.20 -17.62
C ILE A 199 -3.73 -2.58 -17.66
N ALA A 200 -3.03 -2.98 -16.61
CA ALA A 200 -2.32 -4.25 -16.56
C ALA A 200 -3.26 -5.43 -16.78
N MET A 201 -4.45 -5.39 -16.16
CA MET A 201 -5.45 -6.45 -16.31
C MET A 201 -6.06 -6.47 -17.71
N ALA A 202 -6.47 -5.32 -18.25
CA ALA A 202 -7.02 -5.21 -19.60
C ALA A 202 -6.04 -5.69 -20.69
N MET A 203 -4.75 -5.34 -20.55
CA MET A 203 -3.70 -5.80 -21.47
C MET A 203 -3.44 -7.31 -21.38
N THR A 204 -3.46 -7.84 -20.17
CA THR A 204 -3.20 -9.27 -19.93
C THR A 204 -4.34 -10.12 -20.49
N LEU A 205 -5.58 -9.69 -20.33
CA LEU A 205 -6.76 -10.38 -20.88
C LEU A 205 -6.74 -10.38 -22.42
N LYS A 206 -6.45 -9.23 -23.04
CA LYS A 206 -6.30 -9.15 -24.50
C LYS A 206 -5.22 -10.10 -25.01
N ARG A 207 -4.10 -10.21 -24.32
CA ARG A 207 -3.01 -11.11 -24.71
C ARG A 207 -3.44 -12.58 -24.61
N ARG A 208 -4.23 -12.92 -23.60
CA ARG A 208 -4.78 -14.28 -23.40
C ARG A 208 -5.74 -14.65 -24.51
N ASP A 209 -6.66 -13.78 -24.88
CA ASP A 209 -7.62 -14.00 -25.96
C ASP A 209 -6.92 -14.21 -27.32
N GLY A 210 -5.85 -13.44 -27.57
CA GLY A 210 -5.02 -13.61 -28.77
C GLY A 210 -4.24 -14.92 -28.84
N THR A 211 -4.07 -15.63 -27.71
CA THR A 211 -3.38 -16.93 -27.63
C THR A 211 -4.32 -18.12 -27.69
N GLY A 212 -5.64 -17.92 -27.87
CA GLY A 212 -6.63 -18.99 -28.08
C GLY A 212 -6.87 -19.92 -26.88
N VAL A 213 -6.50 -19.48 -25.66
CA VAL A 213 -6.74 -20.27 -24.43
C VAL A 213 -8.18 -20.03 -23.98
N PRO A 214 -9.06 -21.06 -23.98
CA PRO A 214 -10.46 -20.91 -23.60
C PRO A 214 -10.60 -20.44 -22.13
N PRO A 215 -11.65 -19.70 -21.79
CA PRO A 215 -11.93 -19.30 -20.42
C PRO A 215 -12.13 -20.52 -19.53
N ARG A 216 -11.47 -20.54 -18.39
CA ARG A 216 -11.50 -21.62 -17.40
C ARG A 216 -12.80 -21.53 -16.59
N GLY A 217 -13.94 -21.91 -17.18
CA GLY A 217 -15.22 -21.77 -16.46
C GLY A 217 -16.47 -22.28 -17.19
N GLN A 218 -16.36 -22.86 -18.38
CA GLN A 218 -17.47 -23.64 -18.95
C GLN A 218 -17.32 -25.08 -18.49
N HIS A 219 -17.65 -25.35 -17.22
CA HIS A 219 -18.14 -26.67 -16.89
C HIS A 219 -19.48 -26.82 -17.59
N THR A 220 -19.47 -27.63 -18.61
CA THR A 220 -20.62 -28.26 -19.26
C THR A 220 -21.63 -28.74 -18.21
N GLU A 221 -22.64 -27.92 -17.89
CA GLU A 221 -23.92 -28.40 -17.45
C GLU A 221 -24.71 -28.76 -18.71
N GLY A 222 -24.57 -30.01 -19.13
CA GLY A 222 -25.27 -30.52 -20.27
C GLY A 222 -24.83 -31.93 -20.55
N GLU A 223 -25.32 -32.87 -19.70
CA GLU A 223 -25.63 -34.27 -20.04
C GLU A 223 -25.94 -35.03 -18.74
N ALA A 224 -27.23 -35.01 -18.38
CA ALA A 224 -27.92 -36.14 -17.79
C ALA A 224 -29.45 -35.89 -17.82
#